data_c13114f8df20f29b02b74faf1bec593c
#
_entry.id   c13114f8df20f29b02b74faf1bec593c
#
_cell.length_a   1.000
_cell.length_b   1.000
_cell.length_c   1.000
_cell.angle_alpha   90.00
_cell.angle_beta   90.00
_cell.angle_gamma   90.00
#
_symmetry.space_group_name_H-M   'P 1'
#
loop_
_entity.id
_entity.type
_entity.pdbx_description
1 polymer ?
#
loop_
_entity_poly.entity_id
_entity_poly.type
_entity_poly.pdbx_seq_one_letter_code
_entity_poly.pdbx_strand_id
1 'polypeptide(L)'
;AKISTKTRVIEKLINRSDYVLVGGKIANSILTVKGICVRDKWKEEETKLKEDLKNLNLASPKLHLPVDGVISLSSLQENYLRIGAVGTLKQEEDIFDIEPETIEKYKSIISTAKTIIWNGPLGFYEKAEFQEGTTKIMEAIISQNAFTVAGGGETTEIIMKEGLDEKFDHLSSGGGAMLDFIADSDLPGIKALE
;
A
#
# COMPACT_ATOMS: atom_id res chain seq x y z
N ALA A 1 4.68 6.04 9.57
CA ALA A 1 5.18 4.83 10.25
C ALA A 1 6.52 4.40 9.63
N LYS A 2 7.42 3.80 10.43
CA LYS A 2 8.71 3.27 9.93
C LYS A 2 8.46 2.11 8.96
N ILE A 3 9.25 2.00 7.89
CA ILE A 3 9.15 0.93 6.89
C ILE A 3 9.31 -0.44 7.58
N SER A 4 10.29 -0.60 8.48
CA SER A 4 10.56 -1.83 9.22
C SER A 4 9.35 -2.38 10.01
N THR A 5 8.51 -1.52 10.56
CA THR A 5 7.30 -1.97 11.29
C THR A 5 6.26 -2.55 10.32
N LYS A 6 6.06 -1.89 9.17
CA LYS A 6 5.08 -2.34 8.16
C LYS A 6 5.55 -3.60 7.42
N THR A 7 6.86 -3.76 7.18
CA THR A 7 7.41 -4.95 6.49
C THR A 7 7.22 -6.23 7.28
N ARG A 8 7.37 -6.20 8.62
CA ARG A 8 7.07 -7.33 9.50
C ARG A 8 5.60 -7.78 9.37
N VAL A 9 4.69 -6.83 9.31
CA VAL A 9 3.27 -7.14 9.13
C VAL A 9 3.01 -7.74 7.75
N ILE A 10 3.59 -7.18 6.69
CA ILE A 10 3.44 -7.70 5.32
C ILE A 10 3.97 -9.13 5.22
N GLU A 11 5.12 -9.45 5.82
CA GLU A 11 5.67 -10.81 5.88
C GLU A 11 4.65 -11.81 6.44
N LYS A 12 4.00 -11.46 7.56
CA LYS A 12 2.99 -12.30 8.17
C LYS A 12 1.71 -12.40 7.36
N LEU A 13 1.28 -11.29 6.75
CA LEU A 13 0.11 -11.27 5.87
C LEU A 13 0.32 -12.14 4.63
N ILE A 14 1.52 -12.17 4.02
CA ILE A 14 1.84 -13.07 2.91
C ILE A 14 1.59 -14.54 3.27
N ASN A 15 1.83 -14.93 4.52
CA ASN A 15 1.61 -16.28 4.98
C ASN A 15 0.13 -16.59 5.29
N ARG A 16 -0.68 -15.58 5.58
CA ARG A 16 -2.09 -15.73 6.02
C ARG A 16 -3.13 -15.35 4.97
N SER A 17 -2.73 -14.66 3.91
CA SER A 17 -3.64 -14.24 2.83
C SER A 17 -3.33 -14.94 1.52
N ASP A 18 -4.26 -14.90 0.59
CA ASP A 18 -4.06 -15.38 -0.79
C ASP A 18 -3.28 -14.35 -1.60
N TYR A 19 -3.53 -13.06 -1.37
CA TYR A 19 -2.88 -11.94 -2.05
C TYR A 19 -2.55 -10.81 -1.09
N VAL A 20 -1.44 -10.12 -1.33
CA VAL A 20 -1.04 -8.88 -0.67
C VAL A 20 -0.75 -7.84 -1.75
N LEU A 21 -1.60 -6.84 -1.84
CA LEU A 21 -1.45 -5.73 -2.79
C LEU A 21 -0.78 -4.56 -2.06
N VAL A 22 0.30 -4.04 -2.59
CA VAL A 22 1.01 -2.93 -1.95
C VAL A 22 1.08 -1.71 -2.87
N GLY A 23 0.99 -0.53 -2.27
CA GLY A 23 1.12 0.76 -2.94
C GLY A 23 1.97 1.74 -2.12
N GLY A 24 2.07 2.97 -2.61
CA GLY A 24 2.74 4.07 -1.94
C GLY A 24 4.21 3.79 -1.61
N LYS A 25 4.71 4.40 -0.55
CA LYS A 25 6.14 4.34 -0.16
C LYS A 25 6.67 2.92 0.06
N ILE A 26 5.84 1.99 0.52
CA ILE A 26 6.26 0.60 0.74
C ILE A 26 6.53 -0.08 -0.61
N ALA A 27 5.62 0.07 -1.57
CA ALA A 27 5.83 -0.46 -2.91
C ALA A 27 7.08 0.12 -3.55
N ASN A 28 7.28 1.45 -3.46
CA ASN A 28 8.47 2.13 -3.99
C ASN A 28 9.76 1.58 -3.36
N SER A 29 9.76 1.33 -2.05
CA SER A 29 10.90 0.75 -1.34
C SER A 29 11.21 -0.67 -1.83
N ILE A 30 10.18 -1.50 -2.01
CA ILE A 30 10.35 -2.87 -2.53
C ILE A 30 10.87 -2.84 -3.97
N LEU A 31 10.31 -1.98 -4.83
CA LEU A 31 10.75 -1.80 -6.21
C LEU A 31 12.22 -1.35 -6.30
N THR A 32 12.65 -0.48 -5.38
CA THR A 32 14.06 -0.04 -5.27
C THR A 32 14.96 -1.21 -4.91
N VAL A 33 14.65 -1.97 -3.86
CA VAL A 33 15.46 -3.14 -3.43
C VAL A 33 15.49 -4.24 -4.49
N LYS A 34 14.42 -4.38 -5.28
CA LYS A 34 14.38 -5.29 -6.44
C LYS A 34 15.20 -4.79 -7.64
N GLY A 35 15.77 -3.59 -7.59
CA GLY A 35 16.52 -2.98 -8.70
C GLY A 35 15.65 -2.55 -9.89
N ILE A 36 14.33 -2.43 -9.68
CA ILE A 36 13.37 -1.98 -10.71
C ILE A 36 13.37 -0.45 -10.79
N CYS A 37 13.37 0.22 -9.65
CA CYS A 37 13.50 1.68 -9.53
C CYS A 37 14.94 2.01 -9.11
N VAL A 38 15.79 2.38 -10.05
CA VAL A 38 17.21 2.68 -9.78
C VAL A 38 17.42 4.19 -9.75
N ARG A 39 17.87 4.70 -8.58
CA ARG A 39 18.16 6.12 -8.37
C ARG A 39 19.45 6.29 -7.54
N ASP A 40 20.37 7.12 -8.02
CA ASP A 40 21.69 7.30 -7.34
C ASP A 40 21.57 7.89 -5.93
N LYS A 41 20.59 8.79 -5.73
CA LYS A 41 20.36 9.42 -4.41
C LYS A 41 19.87 8.46 -3.33
N TRP A 42 19.45 7.25 -3.70
CA TRP A 42 18.95 6.25 -2.75
C TRP A 42 19.99 5.20 -2.36
N LYS A 43 21.23 5.32 -2.85
CA LYS A 43 22.29 4.34 -2.55
C LYS A 43 22.57 4.19 -1.04
N GLU A 44 22.54 5.29 -0.29
CA GLU A 44 22.71 5.24 1.18
C GLU A 44 21.45 4.68 1.87
N GLU A 45 20.27 5.06 1.39
CA GLU A 45 19.00 4.55 1.91
C GLU A 45 18.77 3.10 1.50
N GLU A 46 19.26 2.65 0.36
CA GLU A 46 19.09 1.28 -0.17
C GLU A 46 19.64 0.23 0.80
N THR A 47 20.77 0.48 1.43
CA THR A 47 21.36 -0.43 2.42
C THR A 47 20.40 -0.62 3.60
N LYS A 48 19.82 0.48 4.09
CA LYS A 48 18.83 0.43 5.16
C LYS A 48 17.53 -0.24 4.71
N LEU A 49 17.05 0.03 3.49
CA LEU A 49 15.88 -0.62 2.92
C LEU A 49 16.09 -2.12 2.77
N LYS A 50 17.27 -2.56 2.34
CA LYS A 50 17.62 -3.99 2.25
C LYS A 50 17.59 -4.66 3.63
N GLU A 51 18.07 -3.99 4.66
CA GLU A 51 18.00 -4.49 6.04
C GLU A 51 16.54 -4.54 6.54
N ASP A 52 15.75 -3.49 6.30
CA ASP A 52 14.35 -3.42 6.69
C ASP A 52 13.47 -4.47 5.96
N LEU A 53 13.87 -4.89 4.76
CA LEU A 53 13.12 -5.82 3.90
C LEU A 53 13.71 -7.25 3.89
N LYS A 54 14.81 -7.52 4.61
CA LYS A 54 15.56 -8.77 4.54
C LYS A 54 14.75 -10.05 4.81
N ASN A 55 13.74 -9.94 5.66
CA ASN A 55 12.88 -11.07 6.04
C ASN A 55 11.68 -11.23 5.07
N LEU A 56 11.41 -10.23 4.23
CA LEU A 56 10.28 -10.27 3.30
C LEU A 56 10.62 -11.10 2.06
N ASN A 57 9.83 -12.13 1.79
CA ASN A 57 9.97 -12.88 0.55
C ASN A 57 9.48 -12.04 -0.65
N LEU A 58 10.41 -11.25 -1.23
CA LEU A 58 10.14 -10.37 -2.36
C LEU A 58 9.82 -11.13 -3.66
N ALA A 59 10.03 -12.44 -3.70
CA ALA A 59 9.69 -13.30 -4.83
C ALA A 59 8.36 -14.04 -4.64
N SER A 60 7.65 -13.79 -3.52
CA SER A 60 6.36 -14.44 -3.28
C SER A 60 5.35 -14.12 -4.39
N PRO A 61 4.70 -15.13 -4.97
CA PRO A 61 3.66 -14.92 -5.98
C PRO A 61 2.41 -14.24 -5.41
N LYS A 62 2.27 -14.22 -4.09
CA LYS A 62 1.17 -13.54 -3.39
C LYS A 62 1.39 -12.03 -3.25
N LEU A 63 2.64 -11.56 -3.38
CA LEU A 63 3.00 -10.15 -3.25
C LEU A 63 2.88 -9.45 -4.60
N HIS A 64 1.90 -8.55 -4.71
CA HIS A 64 1.66 -7.79 -5.93
C HIS A 64 2.15 -6.36 -5.78
N LEU A 65 3.03 -5.97 -6.69
CA LEU A 65 3.61 -4.63 -6.79
C LEU A 65 2.97 -3.88 -7.96
N PRO A 66 2.97 -2.54 -7.90
CA PRO A 66 2.62 -1.70 -9.04
C PRO A 66 3.51 -2.00 -10.25
N VAL A 67 2.94 -1.88 -11.44
CA VAL A 67 3.65 -2.00 -12.72
C VAL A 67 3.79 -0.64 -13.40
N ASP A 68 2.89 0.29 -13.10
CA ASP A 68 2.87 1.68 -13.56
C ASP A 68 2.43 2.63 -12.45
N GLY A 69 2.54 3.93 -12.69
CA GLY A 69 2.10 4.94 -11.74
C GLY A 69 2.16 6.36 -12.28
N VAL A 70 1.60 7.29 -11.50
CA VAL A 70 1.79 8.72 -11.67
C VAL A 70 3.17 9.08 -11.15
N ILE A 71 3.99 9.58 -12.06
CA ILE A 71 5.38 9.93 -11.80
C ILE A 71 5.50 11.46 -11.80
N SER A 72 6.16 12.00 -10.80
CA SER A 72 6.47 13.41 -10.65
C SER A 72 7.89 13.62 -10.13
N LEU A 73 8.35 14.86 -10.11
CA LEU A 73 9.60 15.22 -9.44
C LEU A 73 9.49 15.01 -7.94
N SER A 74 10.51 14.44 -7.33
CA SER A 74 10.55 14.18 -5.89
C SER A 74 10.40 15.44 -5.04
N SER A 75 10.78 16.62 -5.57
CA SER A 75 10.62 17.91 -4.92
C SER A 75 9.17 18.40 -4.90
N LEU A 76 8.32 17.92 -5.81
CA LEU A 76 6.94 18.41 -6.04
C LEU A 76 6.86 19.93 -6.28
N GLN A 77 7.96 20.57 -6.72
CA GLN A 77 8.05 22.03 -6.92
C GLN A 77 7.57 22.51 -8.30
N GLU A 78 7.47 21.60 -9.25
CA GLU A 78 7.04 21.89 -10.63
C GLU A 78 5.77 21.08 -10.94
N ASN A 79 4.91 21.61 -11.82
CA ASN A 79 3.74 20.91 -12.35
C ASN A 79 4.17 19.87 -13.40
N TYR A 80 5.05 18.97 -13.00
CA TYR A 80 5.53 17.88 -13.83
C TYR A 80 4.84 16.58 -13.43
N LEU A 81 4.00 16.09 -14.31
CA LEU A 81 3.30 14.81 -14.14
C LEU A 81 3.42 14.00 -15.43
N ARG A 82 3.70 12.71 -15.27
CA ARG A 82 3.58 11.74 -16.35
C ARG A 82 3.13 10.39 -15.83
N ILE A 83 2.44 9.66 -16.66
CA ILE A 83 2.15 8.24 -16.43
C ILE A 83 3.27 7.41 -17.03
N GLY A 84 3.71 6.38 -16.35
CA GLY A 84 4.74 5.51 -16.87
C GLY A 84 4.96 4.24 -16.06
N ALA A 85 5.59 3.26 -16.71
CA ALA A 85 6.01 2.03 -16.04
C ALA A 85 7.00 2.31 -14.91
N VAL A 86 6.91 1.57 -13.81
CA VAL A 86 7.73 1.78 -12.60
C VAL A 86 9.24 1.70 -12.86
N GLY A 87 9.68 0.95 -13.87
CA GLY A 87 11.10 0.83 -14.25
C GLY A 87 11.63 1.98 -15.12
N THR A 88 10.81 2.99 -15.44
CA THR A 88 11.19 4.11 -16.32
C THR A 88 11.52 5.40 -15.58
N LEU A 89 11.69 5.34 -14.24
CA LEU A 89 12.01 6.51 -13.42
C LEU A 89 13.36 7.13 -13.81
N LYS A 90 13.37 8.45 -13.91
CA LYS A 90 14.58 9.26 -13.98
C LYS A 90 15.08 9.60 -12.58
N GLN A 91 16.30 10.11 -12.47
CA GLN A 91 16.99 10.37 -11.19
C GLN A 91 16.22 11.23 -10.19
N GLU A 92 15.51 12.27 -10.70
CA GLU A 92 14.77 13.22 -9.86
C GLU A 92 13.29 12.85 -9.67
N GLU A 93 12.85 11.76 -10.30
CA GLU A 93 11.43 11.35 -10.28
C GLU A 93 11.12 10.39 -9.14
N ASP A 94 9.84 10.37 -8.76
CA ASP A 94 9.25 9.44 -7.81
C ASP A 94 7.84 9.00 -8.25
N ILE A 95 7.36 7.86 -7.75
CA ILE A 95 5.99 7.39 -7.99
C ILE A 95 5.12 7.90 -6.84
N PHE A 96 4.07 8.64 -7.19
CA PHE A 96 3.16 9.26 -6.22
C PHE A 96 1.78 8.63 -6.17
N ASP A 97 1.35 7.93 -7.20
CA ASP A 97 0.11 7.13 -7.19
C ASP A 97 0.26 5.94 -8.14
N ILE A 98 -0.64 4.97 -8.05
CA ILE A 98 -0.78 3.87 -9.00
C ILE A 98 -1.63 4.31 -10.20
N GLU A 99 -1.45 3.65 -11.36
CA GLU A 99 -2.10 4.03 -12.60
C GLU A 99 -2.75 2.84 -13.34
N PRO A 100 -3.33 3.06 -14.56
CA PRO A 100 -4.36 2.19 -15.11
C PRO A 100 -4.04 0.70 -15.08
N GLU A 101 -2.82 0.30 -15.44
CA GLU A 101 -2.46 -1.13 -15.51
C GLU A 101 -2.43 -1.75 -14.11
N THR A 102 -1.88 -1.01 -13.13
CA THR A 102 -1.86 -1.43 -11.71
C THR A 102 -3.26 -1.46 -11.13
N ILE A 103 -4.06 -0.42 -11.41
CA ILE A 103 -5.45 -0.33 -10.94
C ILE A 103 -6.25 -1.52 -11.46
N GLU A 104 -6.24 -1.82 -12.75
CA GLU A 104 -6.99 -2.93 -13.33
C GLU A 104 -6.49 -4.29 -12.83
N LYS A 105 -5.17 -4.47 -12.69
CA LYS A 105 -4.61 -5.66 -12.07
C LYS A 105 -5.12 -5.87 -10.65
N TYR A 106 -5.14 -4.82 -9.83
CA TYR A 106 -5.59 -4.91 -8.44
C TYR A 106 -7.10 -5.13 -8.36
N LYS A 107 -7.90 -4.45 -9.17
CA LYS A 107 -9.35 -4.67 -9.29
C LYS A 107 -9.68 -6.12 -9.67
N SER A 108 -8.93 -6.70 -10.60
CA SER A 108 -9.09 -8.10 -10.99
C SER A 108 -8.88 -9.07 -9.82
N ILE A 109 -7.88 -8.81 -8.96
CA ILE A 109 -7.64 -9.62 -7.76
C ILE A 109 -8.74 -9.37 -6.72
N ILE A 110 -9.07 -8.11 -6.45
CA ILE A 110 -10.12 -7.72 -5.50
C ILE A 110 -11.46 -8.37 -5.85
N SER A 111 -11.79 -8.49 -7.14
CA SER A 111 -13.06 -9.10 -7.59
C SER A 111 -13.21 -10.57 -7.21
N THR A 112 -12.14 -11.26 -6.88
CA THR A 112 -12.16 -12.68 -6.47
C THR A 112 -12.18 -12.86 -4.94
N ALA A 113 -11.98 -11.79 -4.19
CA ALA A 113 -11.82 -11.85 -2.75
C ALA A 113 -13.15 -12.12 -2.02
N LYS A 114 -13.07 -12.86 -0.91
CA LYS A 114 -14.18 -13.06 0.05
C LYS A 114 -14.02 -12.21 1.31
N THR A 115 -12.78 -11.84 1.62
CA THR A 115 -12.43 -10.94 2.72
C THR A 115 -11.38 -9.98 2.21
N ILE A 116 -11.58 -8.69 2.46
CA ILE A 116 -10.67 -7.63 2.05
C ILE A 116 -10.28 -6.83 3.28
N ILE A 117 -8.97 -6.66 3.48
CA ILE A 117 -8.42 -5.82 4.54
C ILE A 117 -7.65 -4.69 3.88
N TRP A 118 -8.03 -3.46 4.17
CA TRP A 118 -7.41 -2.28 3.59
C TRP A 118 -6.78 -1.38 4.67
N ASN A 119 -5.51 -1.03 4.46
CA ASN A 119 -4.78 -0.13 5.37
C ASN A 119 -3.82 0.79 4.61
N GLY A 120 -4.14 2.06 4.59
CA GLY A 120 -3.38 3.13 3.98
C GLY A 120 -3.75 3.42 2.52
N PRO A 121 -3.61 4.68 2.08
CA PRO A 121 -3.78 5.06 0.69
C PRO A 121 -2.69 4.42 -0.19
N LEU A 122 -2.98 4.29 -1.47
CA LEU A 122 -2.09 3.71 -2.47
C LEU A 122 -1.21 4.76 -3.14
N GLY A 123 -1.61 6.04 -3.03
CA GLY A 123 -0.90 7.21 -3.51
C GLY A 123 -0.68 8.27 -2.43
N PHE A 124 -0.12 9.42 -2.83
CA PHE A 124 0.04 10.61 -1.98
C PHE A 124 -1.28 11.41 -1.95
N TYR A 125 -2.27 10.85 -1.24
CA TYR A 125 -3.67 11.29 -1.23
C TYR A 125 -3.89 12.74 -0.78
N GLU A 126 -2.93 13.34 -0.09
CA GLU A 126 -2.97 14.73 0.36
C GLU A 126 -2.98 15.74 -0.80
N LYS A 127 -2.60 15.30 -2.02
CA LYS A 127 -2.67 16.09 -3.25
C LYS A 127 -3.66 15.50 -4.23
N ALA A 128 -4.55 16.35 -4.76
CA ALA A 128 -5.66 15.94 -5.64
C ALA A 128 -5.19 15.15 -6.88
N GLU A 129 -4.03 15.51 -7.44
CA GLU A 129 -3.44 14.85 -8.59
C GLU A 129 -2.94 13.41 -8.34
N PHE A 130 -2.92 12.95 -7.07
CA PHE A 130 -2.45 11.61 -6.67
C PHE A 130 -3.48 10.82 -5.87
N GLN A 131 -4.78 11.11 -6.07
CA GLN A 131 -5.89 10.48 -5.35
C GLN A 131 -6.57 9.36 -6.15
N GLU A 132 -6.40 9.36 -7.47
CA GLU A 132 -7.19 8.52 -8.37
C GLU A 132 -7.01 7.03 -8.07
N GLY A 133 -5.78 6.57 -7.90
CA GLY A 133 -5.49 5.17 -7.59
C GLY A 133 -6.18 4.69 -6.32
N THR A 134 -6.10 5.49 -5.24
CA THR A 134 -6.76 5.18 -3.97
C THR A 134 -8.28 5.15 -4.12
N THR A 135 -8.86 6.15 -4.81
CA THR A 135 -10.31 6.24 -5.05
C THR A 135 -10.81 5.04 -5.86
N LYS A 136 -10.13 4.68 -6.95
CA LYS A 136 -10.51 3.54 -7.80
C LYS A 136 -10.44 2.20 -7.07
N ILE A 137 -9.46 2.02 -6.20
CA ILE A 137 -9.37 0.80 -5.40
C ILE A 137 -10.44 0.78 -4.31
N MET A 138 -10.74 1.90 -3.67
CA MET A 138 -11.86 2.00 -2.71
C MET A 138 -13.19 1.65 -3.39
N GLU A 139 -13.48 2.23 -4.57
CA GLU A 139 -14.67 1.89 -5.37
C GLU A 139 -14.73 0.39 -5.68
N ALA A 140 -13.60 -0.21 -6.05
CA ALA A 140 -13.51 -1.63 -6.32
C ALA A 140 -13.82 -2.48 -5.07
N ILE A 141 -13.31 -2.10 -3.90
CA ILE A 141 -13.55 -2.80 -2.62
C ILE A 141 -15.03 -2.79 -2.27
N ILE A 142 -15.68 -1.62 -2.25
CA ILE A 142 -17.07 -1.49 -1.83
C ILE A 142 -18.08 -2.07 -2.84
N SER A 143 -17.65 -2.32 -4.08
CA SER A 143 -18.49 -2.96 -5.11
C SER A 143 -18.55 -4.48 -4.98
N GLN A 144 -17.72 -5.10 -4.13
CA GLN A 144 -17.66 -6.54 -3.96
C GLN A 144 -18.64 -7.06 -2.89
N ASN A 145 -19.11 -8.28 -3.10
CA ASN A 145 -19.81 -9.04 -2.06
C ASN A 145 -18.80 -9.80 -1.20
N ALA A 146 -17.94 -9.04 -0.49
CA ALA A 146 -16.87 -9.54 0.35
C ALA A 146 -16.99 -8.92 1.74
N PHE A 147 -16.50 -9.59 2.79
CA PHE A 147 -16.35 -8.98 4.11
C PHE A 147 -15.20 -7.98 4.08
N THR A 148 -15.49 -6.72 4.38
CA THR A 148 -14.57 -5.60 4.19
C THR A 148 -14.16 -4.97 5.52
N VAL A 149 -12.84 -4.92 5.77
CA VAL A 149 -12.25 -4.27 6.93
C VAL A 149 -11.31 -3.17 6.46
N ALA A 150 -11.50 -1.96 6.91
CA ALA A 150 -10.56 -0.88 6.68
C ALA A 150 -10.02 -0.33 8.00
N GLY A 151 -8.76 0.07 8.02
CA GLY A 151 -8.16 0.59 9.24
C GLY A 151 -6.98 1.52 9.02
N GLY A 152 -6.74 2.33 10.04
CA GLY A 152 -5.75 3.40 10.05
C GLY A 152 -6.36 4.78 9.89
N GLY A 153 -5.79 5.77 10.57
CA GLY A 153 -6.31 7.14 10.60
C GLY A 153 -6.52 7.72 9.21
N GLU A 154 -5.50 7.66 8.36
CA GLU A 154 -5.57 8.14 6.97
C GLU A 154 -6.66 7.42 6.17
N THR A 155 -6.75 6.09 6.28
CA THR A 155 -7.76 5.31 5.55
C THR A 155 -9.18 5.63 5.99
N THR A 156 -9.42 5.68 7.29
CA THR A 156 -10.75 5.98 7.84
C THR A 156 -11.16 7.42 7.57
N GLU A 157 -10.22 8.37 7.58
CA GLU A 157 -10.47 9.76 7.21
C GLU A 157 -10.90 9.88 5.74
N ILE A 158 -10.22 9.19 4.83
CA ILE A 158 -10.60 9.14 3.41
C ILE A 158 -12.01 8.59 3.24
N ILE A 159 -12.32 7.44 3.85
CA ILE A 159 -13.63 6.79 3.76
C ILE A 159 -14.74 7.70 4.28
N MET A 160 -14.53 8.35 5.43
CA MET A 160 -15.50 9.27 6.03
C MET A 160 -15.69 10.54 5.18
N LYS A 161 -14.62 11.09 4.61
CA LYS A 161 -14.69 12.25 3.73
C LYS A 161 -15.52 11.98 2.49
N GLU A 162 -15.44 10.76 1.94
CA GLU A 162 -16.22 10.33 0.79
C GLU A 162 -17.65 9.85 1.17
N GLY A 163 -18.01 9.81 2.46
CA GLY A 163 -19.32 9.36 2.94
C GLY A 163 -19.60 7.89 2.69
N LEU A 164 -18.55 7.05 2.74
CA LEU A 164 -18.61 5.63 2.40
C LEU A 164 -18.41 4.70 3.61
N ASP A 165 -18.48 5.24 4.82
CA ASP A 165 -18.26 4.49 6.07
C ASP A 165 -19.25 3.33 6.25
N GLU A 166 -20.52 3.51 5.89
CA GLU A 166 -21.54 2.45 5.93
C GLU A 166 -21.35 1.35 4.85
N LYS A 167 -20.44 1.55 3.91
CA LYS A 167 -20.11 0.55 2.88
C LYS A 167 -19.09 -0.49 3.31
N PHE A 168 -18.46 -0.27 4.45
CA PHE A 168 -17.49 -1.20 5.03
C PHE A 168 -18.11 -1.95 6.21
N ASP A 169 -17.87 -3.26 6.30
CA ASP A 169 -18.38 -4.07 7.41
C ASP A 169 -17.72 -3.71 8.74
N HIS A 170 -16.45 -3.26 8.69
CA HIS A 170 -15.73 -2.82 9.88
C HIS A 170 -14.70 -1.73 9.59
N LEU A 171 -14.75 -0.65 10.38
CA LEU A 171 -13.74 0.41 10.37
C LEU A 171 -12.97 0.41 11.69
N SER A 172 -11.65 0.25 11.61
CA SER A 172 -10.75 0.25 12.76
C SER A 172 -10.01 1.57 12.88
N SER A 173 -10.18 2.29 13.98
CA SER A 173 -9.40 3.49 14.29
C SER A 173 -7.91 3.18 14.59
N GLY A 174 -7.60 1.97 14.99
CA GLY A 174 -6.27 1.49 15.36
C GLY A 174 -5.60 0.70 14.26
N GLY A 175 -5.29 1.30 13.09
CA GLY A 175 -4.74 0.59 11.92
C GLY A 175 -3.51 -0.27 12.18
N GLY A 176 -2.55 0.21 12.99
CA GLY A 176 -1.38 -0.58 13.39
C GLY A 176 -1.76 -1.78 14.25
N ALA A 177 -2.56 -1.56 15.30
CA ALA A 177 -3.03 -2.63 16.18
C ALA A 177 -3.91 -3.66 15.43
N MET A 178 -4.76 -3.21 14.50
CA MET A 178 -5.54 -4.09 13.63
C MET A 178 -4.63 -5.02 12.82
N LEU A 179 -3.63 -4.46 12.16
CA LEU A 179 -2.69 -5.24 11.36
C LEU A 179 -1.86 -6.20 12.22
N ASP A 180 -1.39 -5.77 13.38
CA ASP A 180 -0.65 -6.62 14.32
C ASP A 180 -1.55 -7.76 14.83
N PHE A 181 -2.81 -7.49 15.15
CA PHE A 181 -3.77 -8.52 15.55
C PHE A 181 -4.04 -9.54 14.45
N ILE A 182 -4.26 -9.07 13.21
CA ILE A 182 -4.45 -9.97 12.06
C ILE A 182 -3.20 -10.80 11.80
N ALA A 183 -2.02 -10.21 11.97
CA ALA A 183 -0.74 -10.88 11.74
C ALA A 183 -0.39 -11.89 12.85
N ASP A 184 -0.59 -11.54 14.12
CA ASP A 184 -0.13 -12.30 15.28
C ASP A 184 -1.26 -12.95 16.10
N SER A 185 -2.51 -12.54 15.88
CA SER A 185 -3.68 -12.91 16.70
C SER A 185 -3.49 -12.52 18.18
N ASP A 186 -2.67 -11.51 18.45
CA ASP A 186 -2.23 -11.14 19.78
C ASP A 186 -1.93 -9.64 19.86
N LEU A 187 -2.42 -9.02 20.93
CA LEU A 187 -2.13 -7.64 21.27
C LEU A 187 -1.71 -7.53 22.74
N PRO A 188 -0.63 -6.79 23.04
CA PRO A 188 -0.17 -6.61 24.42
C PRO A 188 -1.27 -6.08 25.36
N GLY A 189 -2.15 -5.21 24.86
CA GLY A 189 -3.28 -4.68 25.63
C GLY A 189 -4.35 -5.71 25.95
N ILE A 190 -4.58 -6.69 25.06
CA ILE A 190 -5.52 -7.79 25.32
C ILE A 190 -4.91 -8.75 26.34
N LYS A 191 -3.63 -9.11 26.16
CA LYS A 191 -2.91 -9.98 27.12
C LYS A 191 -2.85 -9.43 28.55
N ALA A 192 -2.82 -8.12 28.69
CA ALA A 192 -2.79 -7.49 30.01
C ALA A 192 -4.15 -7.56 30.74
N LEU A 193 -5.22 -7.98 30.06
CA LEU A 193 -6.58 -8.12 30.59
C LEU A 193 -6.95 -9.59 30.87
N GLU A 194 -6.13 -10.55 30.44
CA GLU A 194 -6.24 -11.98 30.74
C GLU A 194 -5.51 -12.32 32.04
#